data_382b7a9c3aa66a242e7cb3176454b330
#
_entry.id   382b7a9c3aa66a242e7cb3176454b330
#
_cell.length_a   1.000
_cell.length_b   1.000
_cell.length_c   1.000
_cell.angle_alpha   90.00
_cell.angle_beta   90.00
_cell.angle_gamma   90.00
#
_symmetry.space_group_name_H-M   'P 1'
#
loop_
_entity.id
_entity.type
_entity.pdbx_description
1 polymer ?
#
loop_
_entity_poly.entity_id
_entity_poly.type
_entity_poly.pdbx_seq_one_letter_code
_entity_poly.pdbx_strand_id
1 'polypeptide(L)'
;MGKLVIGSRGSELALWQANHIQERLKKECSIESEIQIVKTKGDKILDTPLNKIGGKGLFTKELEELLLKGEIDLAVHSLKDVPVVFEKGLDLACITKRADVRDTFLSVKFPDLMSLPKGAKVGTTSLRRSMQIKLKRQDLDTESLRGNVQTRLKKLECGEFDAIILAEAGLCRLNIQGAKYRKAFSVKEMIPSMGQGALGVEMLKNHKHFITLQKLNDEESAFCCRLEREFIKGLNGGCQIPIGVHASLVGDRVKIQAVLGLPNGKEVITKEKQGDKTKAFDLVQELLEEFLQSGAKEILEKAQLF
;
A
#
# COMPACT_ATOMS: atom_id res chain seq x y z
N MET A 1 -30.03 -18.89 2.16
CA MET A 1 -28.66 -18.72 1.60
C MET A 1 -27.68 -18.63 2.75
N GLY A 2 -26.55 -19.35 2.72
CA GLY A 2 -25.52 -19.22 3.76
C GLY A 2 -24.89 -17.81 3.74
N LYS A 3 -24.37 -17.37 4.89
CA LYS A 3 -23.59 -16.13 4.98
C LYS A 3 -22.28 -16.28 4.21
N LEU A 4 -21.80 -15.19 3.60
CA LEU A 4 -20.44 -15.16 3.05
C LEU A 4 -19.40 -15.07 4.17
N VAL A 5 -18.31 -15.82 4.05
CA VAL A 5 -17.19 -15.78 4.99
C VAL A 5 -16.11 -14.82 4.48
N ILE A 6 -15.86 -13.75 5.24
CA ILE A 6 -14.83 -12.75 4.98
C ILE A 6 -13.56 -13.14 5.72
N GLY A 7 -12.49 -13.50 5.00
CA GLY A 7 -11.18 -13.69 5.60
C GLY A 7 -10.51 -12.34 5.91
N SER A 8 -9.99 -12.18 7.12
CA SER A 8 -9.29 -10.97 7.55
C SER A 8 -8.15 -11.30 8.50
N ARG A 9 -7.08 -10.48 8.49
CA ARG A 9 -6.08 -10.50 9.56
C ARG A 9 -6.66 -9.95 10.85
N GLY A 10 -6.05 -10.29 11.99
CA GLY A 10 -6.54 -9.90 13.32
C GLY A 10 -6.11 -8.51 13.80
N SER A 11 -5.39 -7.69 13.02
CA SER A 11 -5.04 -6.33 13.44
C SER A 11 -6.26 -5.41 13.42
N GLU A 12 -6.31 -4.41 14.31
CA GLU A 12 -7.43 -3.47 14.38
C GLU A 12 -7.75 -2.82 13.04
N LEU A 13 -6.72 -2.45 12.26
CA LEU A 13 -6.92 -1.89 10.92
C LEU A 13 -7.52 -2.90 9.96
N ALA A 14 -7.08 -4.16 9.99
CA ALA A 14 -7.64 -5.20 9.12
C ALA A 14 -9.09 -5.52 9.49
N LEU A 15 -9.40 -5.58 10.77
CA LEU A 15 -10.77 -5.79 11.25
C LEU A 15 -11.67 -4.62 10.89
N TRP A 16 -11.19 -3.38 11.01
CA TRP A 16 -11.92 -2.22 10.53
C TRP A 16 -12.26 -2.35 9.03
N GLN A 17 -11.28 -2.74 8.22
CA GLN A 17 -11.46 -2.93 6.77
C GLN A 17 -12.47 -4.03 6.46
N ALA A 18 -12.41 -5.16 7.15
CA ALA A 18 -13.35 -6.27 6.99
C ALA A 18 -14.77 -5.87 7.40
N ASN A 19 -14.93 -5.20 8.55
CA ASN A 19 -16.22 -4.70 9.01
C ASN A 19 -16.81 -3.68 8.02
N HIS A 20 -16.00 -2.77 7.48
CA HIS A 20 -16.44 -1.81 6.47
C HIS A 20 -16.99 -2.51 5.22
N ILE A 21 -16.32 -3.55 4.72
CA ILE A 21 -16.82 -4.34 3.58
C ILE A 21 -18.05 -5.13 3.96
N GLN A 22 -18.12 -5.71 5.16
CA GLN A 22 -19.31 -6.40 5.67
C GLN A 22 -20.55 -5.51 5.68
N GLU A 23 -20.44 -4.29 6.19
CA GLU A 23 -21.52 -3.31 6.19
C GLU A 23 -21.96 -2.94 4.77
N ARG A 24 -21.00 -2.74 3.86
CA ARG A 24 -21.30 -2.44 2.45
C ARG A 24 -21.97 -3.61 1.74
N LEU A 25 -21.52 -4.86 1.96
CA LEU A 25 -22.17 -6.07 1.42
C LEU A 25 -23.62 -6.15 1.83
N LYS A 26 -23.92 -5.90 3.12
CA LYS A 26 -25.29 -5.89 3.63
C LYS A 26 -26.12 -4.78 3.00
N LYS A 27 -25.58 -3.54 2.97
CA LYS A 27 -26.31 -2.35 2.53
C LYS A 27 -26.49 -2.28 1.01
N GLU A 28 -25.44 -2.60 0.24
CA GLU A 28 -25.39 -2.36 -1.21
C GLU A 28 -25.68 -3.63 -2.04
N CYS A 29 -25.46 -4.81 -1.45
CA CYS A 29 -25.65 -6.10 -2.13
C CYS A 29 -26.74 -6.98 -1.48
N SER A 30 -27.29 -6.59 -0.32
CA SER A 30 -28.20 -7.41 0.48
C SER A 30 -27.64 -8.80 0.83
N ILE A 31 -26.32 -8.86 1.07
CA ILE A 31 -25.59 -10.08 1.40
C ILE A 31 -25.18 -10.03 2.87
N GLU A 32 -25.62 -11.02 3.65
CA GLU A 32 -25.14 -11.24 5.01
C GLU A 32 -23.79 -11.97 4.97
N SER A 33 -22.87 -11.55 5.86
CA SER A 33 -21.54 -12.13 5.95
C SER A 33 -21.05 -12.20 7.39
N GLU A 34 -20.01 -13.01 7.61
CA GLU A 34 -19.32 -13.14 8.88
C GLU A 34 -17.81 -13.04 8.67
N ILE A 35 -17.07 -12.63 9.70
CA ILE A 35 -15.63 -12.42 9.60
C ILE A 35 -14.89 -13.57 10.27
N GLN A 36 -13.96 -14.20 9.51
CA GLN A 36 -13.04 -15.22 10.00
C GLN A 36 -11.65 -14.60 10.12
N ILE A 37 -11.09 -14.63 11.35
CA ILE A 37 -9.74 -14.10 11.61
C ILE A 37 -8.69 -15.15 11.23
N VAL A 38 -7.76 -14.75 10.37
CA VAL A 38 -6.65 -15.56 9.88
C VAL A 38 -5.32 -14.98 10.37
N LYS A 39 -4.48 -15.81 10.99
CA LYS A 39 -3.12 -15.43 11.41
C LYS A 39 -2.13 -15.70 10.28
N THR A 40 -1.51 -14.65 9.73
CA THR A 40 -0.51 -14.78 8.67
C THR A 40 0.92 -14.92 9.22
N LYS A 41 1.85 -15.40 8.39
CA LYS A 41 3.29 -15.44 8.73
C LYS A 41 3.82 -14.04 9.03
N GLY A 42 3.35 -13.03 8.29
CA GLY A 42 3.73 -11.64 8.50
C GLY A 42 3.32 -11.08 9.86
N ASP A 43 2.26 -11.63 10.49
CA ASP A 43 1.83 -11.26 11.84
C ASP A 43 2.67 -11.94 12.94
N LYS A 44 3.28 -13.10 12.63
CA LYS A 44 4.07 -13.89 13.60
C LYS A 44 5.53 -13.44 13.67
N ILE A 45 6.11 -13.03 12.54
CA ILE A 45 7.55 -12.68 12.46
C ILE A 45 7.68 -11.16 12.66
N LEU A 46 8.06 -10.73 13.85
CA LEU A 46 8.22 -9.31 14.18
C LEU A 46 9.70 -8.86 14.23
N ASP A 47 10.65 -9.78 14.39
CA ASP A 47 12.05 -9.48 14.67
C ASP A 47 12.93 -9.39 13.42
N THR A 48 12.42 -9.81 12.25
CA THR A 48 13.19 -9.82 11.00
C THR A 48 12.65 -8.76 10.04
N PRO A 49 13.49 -7.92 9.41
CA PRO A 49 13.06 -6.97 8.36
C PRO A 49 12.30 -7.66 7.22
N LEU A 50 11.22 -7.03 6.70
CA LEU A 50 10.35 -7.64 5.68
C LEU A 50 11.09 -8.05 4.41
N ASN A 51 12.09 -7.27 3.99
CA ASN A 51 12.94 -7.55 2.84
C ASN A 51 13.81 -8.81 3.01
N LYS A 52 14.12 -9.21 4.24
CA LYS A 52 14.93 -10.42 4.55
C LYS A 52 14.08 -11.68 4.71
N ILE A 53 12.77 -11.54 4.98
CA ILE A 53 11.88 -12.70 5.17
C ILE A 53 11.62 -13.41 3.83
N GLY A 54 11.76 -12.67 2.71
CA GLY A 54 11.57 -13.21 1.35
C GLY A 54 10.14 -13.70 1.10
N GLY A 55 9.69 -13.59 -0.14
CA GLY A 55 8.40 -14.16 -0.58
C GLY A 55 7.33 -13.12 -0.89
N LYS A 56 6.67 -13.33 -2.03
CA LYS A 56 5.45 -12.62 -2.41
C LYS A 56 4.33 -13.01 -1.45
N GLY A 57 3.47 -12.06 -1.08
CA GLY A 57 2.26 -12.39 -0.34
C GLY A 57 2.42 -12.66 1.17
N LEU A 58 3.43 -12.07 1.86
CA LEU A 58 3.67 -12.29 3.29
C LEU A 58 2.43 -12.07 4.17
N PHE A 59 1.48 -11.25 3.73
CA PHE A 59 0.24 -10.92 4.42
C PHE A 59 -1.01 -11.42 3.72
N THR A 60 -0.89 -12.03 2.52
CA THR A 60 -2.03 -12.48 1.69
C THR A 60 -2.06 -13.99 1.50
N LYS A 61 -0.91 -14.67 1.53
CA LYS A 61 -0.77 -16.08 1.15
C LYS A 61 -1.72 -17.02 1.89
N GLU A 62 -1.83 -16.91 3.21
CA GLU A 62 -2.73 -17.75 3.99
C GLU A 62 -4.21 -17.49 3.68
N LEU A 63 -4.55 -16.23 3.33
CA LEU A 63 -5.90 -15.88 2.89
C LEU A 63 -6.17 -16.42 1.49
N GLU A 64 -5.20 -16.33 0.56
CA GLU A 64 -5.28 -16.89 -0.78
C GLU A 64 -5.44 -18.43 -0.76
N GLU A 65 -4.70 -19.11 0.13
CA GLU A 65 -4.84 -20.56 0.33
C GLU A 65 -6.25 -20.96 0.81
N LEU A 66 -6.86 -20.18 1.73
CA LEU A 66 -8.23 -20.42 2.22
C LEU A 66 -9.27 -20.10 1.14
N LEU A 67 -9.07 -19.06 0.32
CA LEU A 67 -9.92 -18.78 -0.84
C LEU A 67 -9.92 -19.93 -1.84
N LEU A 68 -8.74 -20.47 -2.18
CA LEU A 68 -8.59 -21.58 -3.12
C LEU A 68 -9.22 -22.88 -2.61
N LYS A 69 -9.23 -23.10 -1.29
CA LYS A 69 -9.89 -24.25 -0.64
C LYS A 69 -11.41 -24.05 -0.47
N GLY A 70 -11.93 -22.82 -0.66
CA GLY A 70 -13.32 -22.48 -0.39
C GLY A 70 -13.68 -22.45 1.10
N GLU A 71 -12.68 -22.28 1.99
CA GLU A 71 -12.88 -22.14 3.43
C GLU A 71 -13.29 -20.71 3.81
N ILE A 72 -12.97 -19.71 2.96
CA ILE A 72 -13.48 -18.34 2.97
C ILE A 72 -13.97 -17.97 1.57
N ASP A 73 -14.95 -17.08 1.47
CA ASP A 73 -15.52 -16.64 0.19
C ASP A 73 -14.79 -15.44 -0.41
N LEU A 74 -14.31 -14.55 0.45
CA LEU A 74 -13.57 -13.35 0.04
C LEU A 74 -12.55 -12.95 1.10
N ALA A 75 -11.49 -12.24 0.68
CA ALA A 75 -10.50 -11.64 1.55
C ALA A 75 -10.44 -10.12 1.34
N VAL A 76 -10.29 -9.37 2.45
CA VAL A 76 -10.21 -7.90 2.41
C VAL A 76 -8.79 -7.45 2.72
N HIS A 77 -8.23 -6.64 1.82
CA HIS A 77 -6.85 -6.18 1.91
C HIS A 77 -6.73 -4.66 1.77
N SER A 78 -5.71 -4.08 2.41
CA SER A 78 -5.16 -2.83 1.90
C SER A 78 -4.57 -3.11 0.51
N LEU A 79 -5.05 -2.45 -0.54
CA LEU A 79 -4.70 -2.80 -1.93
C LEU A 79 -3.19 -2.77 -2.20
N LYS A 80 -2.46 -1.88 -1.54
CA LYS A 80 -1.00 -1.77 -1.66
C LYS A 80 -0.23 -3.04 -1.23
N ASP A 81 -0.85 -3.89 -0.42
CA ASP A 81 -0.24 -5.12 0.10
C ASP A 81 -0.58 -6.34 -0.77
N VAL A 82 -1.49 -6.16 -1.77
CA VAL A 82 -1.93 -7.21 -2.70
C VAL A 82 -0.92 -7.36 -3.85
N PRO A 83 -0.41 -8.57 -4.12
CA PRO A 83 0.48 -8.81 -5.25
C PRO A 83 -0.11 -8.34 -6.58
N VAL A 84 0.74 -7.85 -7.49
CA VAL A 84 0.28 -7.44 -8.84
C VAL A 84 -0.04 -8.62 -9.75
N VAL A 85 0.48 -9.80 -9.43
CA VAL A 85 0.18 -11.09 -10.07
C VAL A 85 -0.50 -11.97 -9.04
N PHE A 86 -1.71 -12.39 -9.34
CA PHE A 86 -2.52 -13.26 -8.48
C PHE A 86 -2.17 -14.73 -8.66
N GLU A 87 -2.46 -15.54 -7.64
CA GLU A 87 -2.52 -16.98 -7.77
C GLU A 87 -3.62 -17.38 -8.77
N LYS A 88 -3.38 -18.49 -9.48
CA LYS A 88 -4.32 -18.95 -10.53
C LYS A 88 -5.72 -19.20 -9.95
N GLY A 89 -6.70 -18.54 -10.53
CA GLY A 89 -8.10 -18.63 -10.11
C GLY A 89 -8.58 -17.49 -9.23
N LEU A 90 -7.68 -16.70 -8.63
CA LEU A 90 -8.01 -15.53 -7.82
C LEU A 90 -7.98 -14.23 -8.65
N ASP A 91 -8.77 -13.25 -8.22
CA ASP A 91 -8.73 -11.88 -8.73
C ASP A 91 -9.40 -10.92 -7.74
N LEU A 92 -9.26 -9.61 -8.00
CA LEU A 92 -10.00 -8.58 -7.30
C LEU A 92 -11.41 -8.46 -7.88
N ALA A 93 -12.40 -8.77 -7.06
CA ALA A 93 -13.81 -8.54 -7.42
C ALA A 93 -14.14 -7.04 -7.42
N CYS A 94 -13.53 -6.26 -6.52
CA CYS A 94 -13.68 -4.81 -6.50
C CYS A 94 -12.49 -4.10 -5.87
N ILE A 95 -12.32 -2.83 -6.24
CA ILE A 95 -11.46 -1.85 -5.59
C ILE A 95 -12.34 -0.73 -5.08
N THR A 96 -12.32 -0.48 -3.78
CA THR A 96 -13.20 0.52 -3.17
C THR A 96 -12.72 1.95 -3.41
N LYS A 97 -13.62 2.92 -3.19
CA LYS A 97 -13.27 4.34 -3.20
C LYS A 97 -12.01 4.59 -2.37
N ARG A 98 -11.06 5.27 -2.98
CA ARG A 98 -9.74 5.54 -2.41
C ARG A 98 -9.86 6.60 -1.30
N ALA A 99 -9.33 6.29 -0.14
CA ALA A 99 -9.12 7.26 0.93
C ALA A 99 -7.86 8.08 0.64
N ASP A 100 -7.48 8.95 1.59
CA ASP A 100 -6.27 9.78 1.43
C ASP A 100 -5.03 8.93 1.16
N VAL A 101 -4.40 9.19 0.02
CA VAL A 101 -3.26 8.42 -0.49
C VAL A 101 -1.94 8.79 0.16
N ARG A 102 -1.90 9.91 0.90
CA ARG A 102 -0.66 10.51 1.39
C ARG A 102 -0.01 9.68 2.49
N ASP A 103 1.29 9.85 2.58
CA ASP A 103 2.05 9.47 3.77
C ASP A 103 2.07 10.64 4.76
N THR A 104 2.13 10.33 6.05
CA THR A 104 2.04 11.31 7.12
C THR A 104 3.22 11.19 8.05
N PHE A 105 3.90 12.30 8.27
CA PHE A 105 4.89 12.50 9.29
C PHE A 105 4.20 12.66 10.65
N LEU A 106 4.71 11.93 11.65
CA LEU A 106 4.27 12.01 13.03
C LEU A 106 5.48 12.17 13.95
N SER A 107 5.41 13.14 14.88
CA SER A 107 6.43 13.34 15.89
C SER A 107 5.82 13.92 17.18
N VAL A 108 6.44 13.64 18.33
CA VAL A 108 6.06 14.27 19.59
C VAL A 108 6.82 15.58 19.84
N LYS A 109 7.95 15.81 19.14
CA LYS A 109 8.86 16.93 19.38
C LYS A 109 8.95 17.92 18.22
N PHE A 110 8.91 17.44 16.98
CA PHE A 110 9.27 18.20 15.79
C PHE A 110 8.06 18.40 14.86
N PRO A 111 7.82 19.61 14.32
CA PRO A 111 6.64 19.91 13.52
C PRO A 111 6.64 19.26 12.12
N ASP A 112 7.81 18.97 11.55
CA ASP A 112 7.94 18.34 10.24
C ASP A 112 9.33 17.72 10.02
N LEU A 113 9.51 17.07 8.84
CA LEU A 113 10.74 16.40 8.46
C LEU A 113 11.97 17.34 8.40
N MET A 114 11.75 18.59 7.99
CA MET A 114 12.83 19.55 7.79
C MET A 114 13.36 20.10 9.12
N SER A 115 12.54 20.11 10.16
CA SER A 115 12.90 20.57 11.51
C SER A 115 13.62 19.51 12.36
N LEU A 116 13.73 18.27 11.88
CA LEU A 116 14.48 17.23 12.59
C LEU A 116 15.96 17.55 12.68
N PRO A 117 16.63 17.33 13.84
CA PRO A 117 18.08 17.49 13.95
C PRO A 117 18.83 16.46 13.09
N LYS A 118 20.10 16.75 12.79
CA LYS A 118 20.99 15.81 12.11
C LYS A 118 21.11 14.51 12.94
N GLY A 119 21.04 13.36 12.27
CA GLY A 119 21.09 12.04 12.91
C GLY A 119 19.79 11.65 13.61
N ALA A 120 18.70 12.40 13.45
CA ALA A 120 17.42 12.03 14.02
C ALA A 120 16.88 10.71 13.41
N LYS A 121 16.27 9.88 14.26
CA LYS A 121 15.76 8.57 13.90
C LYS A 121 14.33 8.65 13.36
N VAL A 122 14.14 8.26 12.11
CA VAL A 122 12.82 8.19 11.47
C VAL A 122 12.41 6.74 11.28
N GLY A 123 11.35 6.32 11.97
CA GLY A 123 10.85 4.96 11.95
C GLY A 123 10.04 4.64 10.69
N THR A 124 10.51 3.70 9.89
CA THR A 124 9.78 3.12 8.75
C THR A 124 10.37 1.79 8.33
N THR A 125 9.53 0.82 7.94
CA THR A 125 9.97 -0.42 7.27
C THR A 125 9.88 -0.34 5.74
N SER A 126 9.35 0.77 5.22
CA SER A 126 9.15 0.94 3.77
C SER A 126 10.41 1.50 3.12
N LEU A 127 11.05 0.69 2.26
CA LEU A 127 12.20 1.12 1.47
C LEU A 127 11.87 2.34 0.60
N ARG A 128 10.65 2.43 0.06
CA ARG A 128 10.14 3.60 -0.67
C ARG A 128 10.16 4.88 0.18
N ARG A 129 9.73 4.79 1.44
CA ARG A 129 9.74 5.92 2.36
C ARG A 129 11.16 6.30 2.75
N SER A 130 11.98 5.31 3.11
CA SER A 130 13.42 5.53 3.43
C SER A 130 14.12 6.25 2.29
N MET A 131 13.97 5.77 1.05
CA MET A 131 14.54 6.39 -0.14
C MET A 131 14.13 7.88 -0.25
N GLN A 132 12.83 8.18 -0.16
CA GLN A 132 12.34 9.55 -0.34
C GLN A 132 12.68 10.47 0.83
N ILE A 133 12.81 9.94 2.06
CA ILE A 133 13.33 10.67 3.21
C ILE A 133 14.81 11.02 2.99
N LYS A 134 15.61 10.01 2.65
CA LYS A 134 17.05 10.16 2.40
C LYS A 134 17.34 11.08 1.21
N LEU A 135 16.49 11.08 0.17
CA LEU A 135 16.60 12.02 -0.95
C LEU A 135 16.47 13.49 -0.50
N LYS A 136 15.66 13.76 0.51
CA LYS A 136 15.44 15.11 1.06
C LYS A 136 16.41 15.49 2.18
N ARG A 137 16.75 14.52 3.02
CA ARG A 137 17.51 14.66 4.25
C ARG A 137 18.43 13.44 4.42
N GLN A 138 19.59 13.47 3.73
CA GLN A 138 20.63 12.43 3.79
C GLN A 138 21.16 12.17 5.20
N ASP A 139 21.11 13.20 6.02
CA ASP A 139 21.62 13.24 7.38
C ASP A 139 20.71 12.58 8.43
N LEU A 140 19.47 12.19 8.06
CA LEU A 140 18.56 11.49 8.96
C LEU A 140 18.81 9.98 8.95
N ASP A 141 18.55 9.29 10.06
CA ASP A 141 18.63 7.83 10.13
C ASP A 141 17.26 7.20 9.98
N THR A 142 17.09 6.34 8.96
CA THR A 142 15.86 5.58 8.77
C THR A 142 16.02 4.20 9.36
N GLU A 143 15.19 3.86 10.35
CA GLU A 143 15.23 2.59 11.07
C GLU A 143 13.93 1.80 10.92
N SER A 144 14.04 0.47 11.03
CA SER A 144 12.91 -0.45 10.88
C SER A 144 11.89 -0.27 12.01
N LEU A 145 10.66 0.10 11.67
CA LEU A 145 9.54 0.26 12.58
C LEU A 145 8.47 -0.81 12.32
N ARG A 146 8.45 -1.86 13.14
CA ARG A 146 7.52 -3.00 13.05
C ARG A 146 6.37 -2.88 14.05
N GLY A 147 5.31 -3.66 13.79
CA GLY A 147 4.09 -3.71 14.57
C GLY A 147 2.88 -3.11 13.85
N ASN A 148 1.71 -3.20 14.47
CA ASN A 148 0.48 -2.52 14.01
C ASN A 148 0.59 -1.00 14.25
N VAL A 149 -0.43 -0.25 13.87
CA VAL A 149 -0.43 1.23 13.99
C VAL A 149 -0.25 1.67 15.43
N GLN A 150 -0.95 1.05 16.37
CA GLN A 150 -0.88 1.38 17.81
C GLN A 150 0.51 1.10 18.39
N THR A 151 1.09 -0.04 18.04
CA THR A 151 2.46 -0.39 18.48
C THR A 151 3.48 0.64 17.98
N ARG A 152 3.34 1.08 16.72
CA ARG A 152 4.25 2.08 16.15
C ARG A 152 4.11 3.45 16.80
N LEU A 153 2.89 3.86 17.13
CA LEU A 153 2.64 5.10 17.86
C LEU A 153 3.22 5.04 19.28
N LYS A 154 3.01 3.92 19.97
CA LYS A 154 3.61 3.71 21.30
C LYS A 154 5.14 3.82 21.29
N LYS A 155 5.80 3.26 20.27
CA LYS A 155 7.27 3.39 20.11
C LYS A 155 7.70 4.84 19.90
N LEU A 156 6.92 5.62 19.13
CA LEU A 156 7.16 7.07 18.97
C LEU A 156 6.97 7.81 20.31
N GLU A 157 5.91 7.53 21.04
CA GLU A 157 5.62 8.15 22.35
C GLU A 157 6.68 7.81 23.40
N CYS A 158 7.21 6.59 23.39
CA CYS A 158 8.31 6.15 24.26
C CYS A 158 9.67 6.73 23.84
N GLY A 159 9.77 7.47 22.73
CA GLY A 159 10.99 8.11 22.27
C GLY A 159 12.01 7.17 21.60
N GLU A 160 11.59 5.96 21.17
CA GLU A 160 12.45 5.09 20.36
C GLU A 160 12.78 5.73 19.01
N PHE A 161 11.92 6.63 18.51
CA PHE A 161 12.06 7.37 17.27
C PHE A 161 11.76 8.87 17.49
N ASP A 162 12.45 9.74 16.78
CA ASP A 162 12.14 11.17 16.74
C ASP A 162 10.92 11.48 15.89
N ALA A 163 10.70 10.67 14.85
CA ALA A 163 9.53 10.71 13.99
C ALA A 163 9.23 9.33 13.40
N ILE A 164 7.99 9.14 12.94
CA ILE A 164 7.57 7.95 12.18
C ILE A 164 6.75 8.37 10.96
N ILE A 165 6.75 7.52 9.91
CA ILE A 165 5.94 7.77 8.73
C ILE A 165 4.87 6.67 8.60
N LEU A 166 3.59 7.08 8.60
CA LEU A 166 2.44 6.20 8.41
C LEU A 166 1.61 6.63 7.21
N ALA A 167 0.75 5.72 6.69
CA ALA A 167 -0.22 6.08 5.67
C ALA A 167 -1.42 6.79 6.31
N GLU A 168 -1.80 7.95 5.77
CA GLU A 168 -2.90 8.77 6.28
C GLU A 168 -4.22 7.98 6.35
N ALA A 169 -4.53 7.18 5.32
CA ALA A 169 -5.71 6.31 5.31
C ALA A 169 -5.82 5.38 6.53
N GLY A 170 -4.69 4.87 7.05
CA GLY A 170 -4.68 4.01 8.24
C GLY A 170 -5.03 4.78 9.51
N LEU A 171 -4.51 5.99 9.65
CA LEU A 171 -4.81 6.87 10.79
C LEU A 171 -6.28 7.29 10.79
N CYS A 172 -6.80 7.71 9.63
CA CYS A 172 -8.19 8.11 9.48
C CYS A 172 -9.17 6.96 9.78
N ARG A 173 -8.90 5.76 9.25
CA ARG A 173 -9.77 4.58 9.48
C ARG A 173 -9.87 4.17 10.94
N LEU A 174 -8.80 4.32 11.68
CA LEU A 174 -8.76 4.03 13.11
C LEU A 174 -9.15 5.23 14.00
N ASN A 175 -9.53 6.35 13.38
CA ASN A 175 -9.81 7.62 14.08
C ASN A 175 -8.68 8.05 15.03
N ILE A 176 -7.43 7.81 14.61
CA ILE A 176 -6.24 8.14 15.40
C ILE A 176 -5.82 9.57 15.08
N GLN A 177 -5.80 10.42 16.10
CA GLN A 177 -5.29 11.79 15.98
C GLN A 177 -3.75 11.80 15.74
N GLY A 178 -3.08 10.75 16.17
CA GLY A 178 -1.63 10.60 16.01
C GLY A 178 -0.85 11.24 17.16
N ALA A 179 0.32 11.79 16.83
CA ALA A 179 1.19 12.47 17.79
C ALA A 179 0.91 13.99 17.81
N LYS A 180 1.58 14.72 18.72
CA LYS A 180 1.48 16.18 18.85
C LYS A 180 1.65 16.91 17.51
N TYR A 181 2.58 16.45 16.69
CA TYR A 181 2.78 16.96 15.34
C TYR A 181 2.39 15.89 14.33
N ARG A 182 1.49 16.25 13.42
CA ARG A 182 0.99 15.43 12.33
C ARG A 182 0.97 16.27 11.06
N LYS A 183 1.76 15.89 10.06
CA LYS A 183 1.85 16.61 8.79
C LYS A 183 1.83 15.61 7.64
N ALA A 184 0.76 15.61 6.85
CA ALA A 184 0.70 14.82 5.64
C ALA A 184 1.58 15.44 4.55
N PHE A 185 2.41 14.63 3.90
CA PHE A 185 3.16 15.05 2.72
C PHE A 185 2.22 15.22 1.52
N SER A 186 2.44 16.20 0.69
CA SER A 186 1.82 16.20 -0.63
C SER A 186 2.33 14.99 -1.46
N VAL A 187 1.54 14.55 -2.45
CA VAL A 187 1.95 13.47 -3.37
C VAL A 187 3.27 13.81 -4.08
N LYS A 188 3.51 15.11 -4.36
CA LYS A 188 4.78 15.58 -4.96
C LYS A 188 5.96 15.46 -3.99
N GLU A 189 5.73 15.65 -2.69
CA GLU A 189 6.78 15.52 -1.66
C GLU A 189 7.12 14.06 -1.37
N MET A 190 6.11 13.19 -1.36
CA MET A 190 6.32 11.76 -1.13
C MET A 190 5.32 10.96 -1.96
N ILE A 191 5.81 10.42 -3.08
CA ILE A 191 4.99 9.61 -3.99
C ILE A 191 4.56 8.32 -3.28
N PRO A 192 3.24 8.05 -3.19
CA PRO A 192 2.70 6.92 -2.43
C PRO A 192 3.10 5.56 -2.99
N SER A 193 2.80 4.51 -2.24
CA SER A 193 2.81 3.14 -2.75
C SER A 193 1.62 2.92 -3.69
N MET A 194 1.80 2.06 -4.68
CA MET A 194 0.73 1.53 -5.54
C MET A 194 -0.50 1.16 -4.69
N GLY A 195 -1.69 1.61 -5.07
CA GLY A 195 -2.95 1.29 -4.41
C GLY A 195 -3.10 1.82 -2.99
N GLN A 196 -2.19 2.67 -2.48
CA GLN A 196 -2.32 3.24 -1.14
C GLN A 196 -3.64 4.01 -1.00
N GLY A 197 -4.37 3.78 0.09
CA GLY A 197 -5.68 4.37 0.36
C GLY A 197 -6.88 3.52 -0.09
N ALA A 198 -6.73 2.64 -1.08
CA ALA A 198 -7.81 1.75 -1.53
C ALA A 198 -7.84 0.43 -0.74
N LEU A 199 -9.03 -0.19 -0.67
CA LEU A 199 -9.19 -1.60 -0.30
C LEU A 199 -9.39 -2.43 -1.57
N GLY A 200 -8.83 -3.64 -1.56
CA GLY A 200 -9.10 -4.67 -2.55
C GLY A 200 -9.89 -5.81 -1.92
N VAL A 201 -10.92 -6.27 -2.60
CA VAL A 201 -11.67 -7.48 -2.22
C VAL A 201 -11.29 -8.57 -3.19
N GLU A 202 -10.57 -9.56 -2.69
CA GLU A 202 -10.07 -10.70 -3.44
C GLU A 202 -10.98 -11.90 -3.26
N MET A 203 -11.23 -12.64 -4.34
CA MET A 203 -11.97 -13.89 -4.31
C MET A 203 -11.72 -14.75 -5.55
N LEU A 204 -12.29 -15.97 -5.58
CA LEU A 204 -12.28 -16.81 -6.76
C LEU A 204 -13.03 -16.15 -7.92
N LYS A 205 -12.44 -16.14 -9.12
CA LYS A 205 -13.07 -15.58 -10.35
C LYS A 205 -14.40 -16.22 -10.71
N ASN A 206 -14.53 -17.52 -10.43
CA ASN A 206 -15.74 -18.29 -10.72
C ASN A 206 -16.73 -18.32 -9.54
N HIS A 207 -16.48 -17.56 -8.47
CA HIS A 207 -17.40 -17.48 -7.35
C HIS A 207 -18.73 -16.83 -7.77
N LYS A 208 -19.86 -17.39 -7.37
CA LYS A 208 -21.22 -16.94 -7.77
C LYS A 208 -21.52 -15.46 -7.47
N HIS A 209 -20.85 -14.89 -6.48
CA HIS A 209 -21.01 -13.48 -6.09
C HIS A 209 -19.93 -12.55 -6.67
N PHE A 210 -18.99 -13.04 -7.48
CA PHE A 210 -17.92 -12.22 -8.04
C PHE A 210 -18.45 -10.97 -8.75
N ILE A 211 -19.42 -11.16 -9.65
CA ILE A 211 -20.08 -10.05 -10.39
C ILE A 211 -20.89 -9.15 -9.44
N THR A 212 -21.55 -9.74 -8.43
CA THR A 212 -22.34 -8.96 -7.48
C THR A 212 -21.46 -8.00 -6.66
N LEU A 213 -20.24 -8.41 -6.29
CA LEU A 213 -19.31 -7.58 -5.54
C LEU A 213 -18.74 -6.41 -6.36
N GLN A 214 -18.85 -6.44 -7.68
CA GLN A 214 -18.49 -5.29 -8.52
C GLN A 214 -19.34 -4.03 -8.23
N LYS A 215 -20.51 -4.17 -7.58
CA LYS A 215 -21.28 -3.03 -7.07
C LYS A 215 -20.52 -2.19 -6.04
N LEU A 216 -19.57 -2.82 -5.33
CA LEU A 216 -18.72 -2.14 -4.34
C LEU A 216 -17.54 -1.40 -4.99
N ASN A 217 -17.33 -1.58 -6.31
CA ASN A 217 -16.22 -0.99 -7.05
C ASN A 217 -16.40 0.52 -7.17
N ASP A 218 -15.31 1.26 -7.03
CA ASP A 218 -15.26 2.68 -7.39
C ASP A 218 -14.45 2.80 -8.68
N GLU A 219 -15.11 3.16 -9.77
CA GLU A 219 -14.54 3.11 -11.11
C GLU A 219 -13.31 4.00 -11.27
N GLU A 220 -13.31 5.20 -10.66
CA GLU A 220 -12.18 6.12 -10.75
C GLU A 220 -10.98 5.58 -9.97
N SER A 221 -11.21 5.16 -8.73
CA SER A 221 -10.14 4.56 -7.89
C SER A 221 -9.60 3.28 -8.51
N ALA A 222 -10.48 2.42 -9.03
CA ALA A 222 -10.09 1.17 -9.69
C ALA A 222 -9.27 1.43 -10.96
N PHE A 223 -9.67 2.42 -11.75
CA PHE A 223 -8.92 2.81 -12.95
C PHE A 223 -7.51 3.30 -12.59
N CYS A 224 -7.39 4.26 -11.67
CA CYS A 224 -6.09 4.77 -11.23
C CYS A 224 -5.20 3.66 -10.63
N CYS A 225 -5.77 2.82 -9.76
CA CYS A 225 -5.02 1.72 -9.15
C CYS A 225 -4.58 0.67 -10.18
N ARG A 226 -5.36 0.41 -11.24
CA ARG A 226 -4.95 -0.48 -12.33
C ARG A 226 -3.74 0.07 -13.10
N LEU A 227 -3.69 1.37 -13.38
CA LEU A 227 -2.53 2.01 -14.01
C LEU A 227 -1.27 1.88 -13.13
N GLU A 228 -1.41 2.12 -11.83
CA GLU A 228 -0.31 1.97 -10.87
C GLU A 228 0.19 0.50 -10.81
N ARG A 229 -0.73 -0.46 -10.80
CA ARG A 229 -0.40 -1.90 -10.78
C ARG A 229 0.29 -2.34 -12.06
N GLU A 230 -0.14 -1.83 -13.22
CA GLU A 230 0.50 -2.13 -14.51
C GLU A 230 1.94 -1.60 -14.56
N PHE A 231 2.19 -0.38 -14.06
CA PHE A 231 3.54 0.15 -13.94
C PHE A 231 4.45 -0.72 -13.06
N ILE A 232 3.98 -1.12 -11.87
CA ILE A 232 4.73 -1.99 -10.96
C ILE A 232 4.99 -3.36 -11.58
N LYS A 233 4.00 -3.93 -12.28
CA LYS A 233 4.11 -5.21 -12.98
C LYS A 233 5.17 -5.16 -14.09
N GLY A 234 5.21 -4.07 -14.87
CA GLY A 234 6.20 -3.88 -15.94
C GLY A 234 7.65 -3.80 -15.45
N LEU A 235 7.86 -3.35 -14.21
CA LEU A 235 9.17 -3.36 -13.55
C LEU A 235 9.48 -4.68 -12.82
N ASN A 236 8.64 -5.72 -12.95
CA ASN A 236 8.72 -6.94 -12.12
C ASN A 236 8.78 -6.63 -10.62
N GLY A 237 8.14 -5.53 -10.23
CA GLY A 237 8.17 -4.98 -8.89
C GLY A 237 7.20 -5.65 -7.93
N GLY A 238 7.38 -5.38 -6.65
CA GLY A 238 6.51 -5.84 -5.56
C GLY A 238 6.57 -4.88 -4.37
N CYS A 239 5.86 -5.21 -3.29
CA CYS A 239 5.76 -4.35 -2.10
C CYS A 239 7.09 -4.11 -1.36
N GLN A 240 8.15 -4.86 -1.70
CA GLN A 240 9.45 -4.85 -1.00
C GLN A 240 10.52 -4.01 -1.70
N ILE A 241 10.18 -3.35 -2.80
CA ILE A 241 11.13 -2.52 -3.55
C ILE A 241 10.88 -1.02 -3.32
N PRO A 242 11.91 -0.19 -3.45
CA PRO A 242 11.82 1.25 -3.20
C PRO A 242 11.17 2.00 -4.37
N ILE A 243 9.93 1.63 -4.71
CA ILE A 243 9.12 2.24 -5.77
C ILE A 243 7.91 2.96 -5.18
N GLY A 244 7.68 4.20 -5.61
CA GLY A 244 6.42 4.91 -5.47
C GLY A 244 5.76 5.11 -6.83
N VAL A 245 4.44 4.99 -6.90
CA VAL A 245 3.66 5.34 -8.09
C VAL A 245 2.27 5.81 -7.68
N HIS A 246 1.80 6.85 -8.33
CA HIS A 246 0.48 7.39 -8.10
C HIS A 246 -0.14 7.90 -9.40
N ALA A 247 -1.36 7.42 -9.66
CA ALA A 247 -2.21 7.91 -10.73
C ALA A 247 -3.38 8.71 -10.16
N SER A 248 -3.74 9.80 -10.83
CA SER A 248 -4.89 10.64 -10.49
C SER A 248 -5.61 11.11 -11.75
N LEU A 249 -6.91 11.34 -11.63
CA LEU A 249 -7.74 11.90 -12.67
C LEU A 249 -8.16 13.34 -12.32
N VAL A 250 -8.16 14.21 -13.32
CA VAL A 250 -8.75 15.54 -13.24
C VAL A 250 -9.57 15.73 -14.52
N GLY A 251 -10.87 15.52 -14.43
CA GLY A 251 -11.74 15.41 -15.60
C GLY A 251 -11.31 14.23 -16.49
N ASP A 252 -11.12 14.49 -17.77
CA ASP A 252 -10.70 13.49 -18.76
C ASP A 252 -9.16 13.36 -18.88
N ARG A 253 -8.43 14.00 -18.00
CA ARG A 253 -6.97 13.90 -18.01
C ARG A 253 -6.48 13.02 -16.86
N VAL A 254 -5.51 12.16 -17.18
CA VAL A 254 -4.78 11.35 -16.21
C VAL A 254 -3.39 11.94 -16.00
N LYS A 255 -2.94 11.93 -14.75
CA LYS A 255 -1.56 12.19 -14.36
C LYS A 255 -1.00 10.97 -13.63
N ILE A 256 0.18 10.50 -14.05
CA ILE A 256 0.88 9.35 -13.45
C ILE A 256 2.26 9.84 -13.03
N GLN A 257 2.62 9.66 -11.76
CA GLN A 257 3.90 10.05 -11.18
C GLN A 257 4.56 8.81 -10.58
N ALA A 258 5.85 8.62 -10.83
CA ALA A 258 6.58 7.50 -10.27
C ALA A 258 7.97 7.90 -9.80
N VAL A 259 8.47 7.18 -8.79
CA VAL A 259 9.83 7.31 -8.26
C VAL A 259 10.39 5.92 -7.96
N LEU A 260 11.65 5.70 -8.33
CA LEU A 260 12.43 4.50 -8.02
C LEU A 260 13.83 4.95 -7.63
N GLY A 261 14.44 4.31 -6.63
CA GLY A 261 15.82 4.61 -6.27
C GLY A 261 16.33 3.66 -5.18
N LEU A 262 17.58 3.82 -4.77
CA LEU A 262 18.13 3.03 -3.68
C LEU A 262 17.57 3.48 -2.31
N PRO A 263 17.40 2.60 -1.33
CA PRO A 263 16.87 2.94 -0.01
C PRO A 263 17.65 4.06 0.71
N ASN A 264 18.93 4.23 0.37
CA ASN A 264 19.79 5.30 0.88
C ASN A 264 19.58 6.67 0.19
N GLY A 265 18.59 6.80 -0.71
CA GLY A 265 18.27 8.02 -1.44
C GLY A 265 19.22 8.36 -2.59
N LYS A 266 20.08 7.43 -2.99
CA LYS A 266 20.95 7.55 -4.17
C LYS A 266 20.34 6.88 -5.40
N GLU A 267 20.86 7.23 -6.58
CA GLU A 267 20.42 6.66 -7.87
C GLU A 267 18.87 6.71 -8.00
N VAL A 268 18.29 7.91 -7.86
CA VAL A 268 16.83 8.08 -7.88
C VAL A 268 16.36 8.57 -9.24
N ILE A 269 15.40 7.86 -9.81
CA ILE A 269 14.65 8.23 -11.01
C ILE A 269 13.28 8.72 -10.58
N THR A 270 12.91 9.93 -10.98
CA THR A 270 11.56 10.48 -10.77
C THR A 270 11.04 11.02 -12.09
N LYS A 271 9.89 10.52 -12.53
CA LYS A 271 9.25 10.95 -13.78
C LYS A 271 7.74 11.02 -13.63
N GLU A 272 7.11 11.79 -14.50
CA GLU A 272 5.66 11.88 -14.60
C GLU A 272 5.20 11.95 -16.05
N LYS A 273 4.00 11.45 -16.30
CA LYS A 273 3.26 11.57 -17.55
C LYS A 273 1.87 12.10 -17.28
N GLN A 274 1.35 12.87 -18.22
CA GLN A 274 -0.05 13.27 -18.19
C GLN A 274 -0.59 13.34 -19.61
N GLY A 275 -1.85 12.98 -19.74
CA GLY A 275 -2.51 12.97 -21.04
C GLY A 275 -3.99 12.64 -20.94
N ASP A 276 -4.57 12.28 -22.05
CA ASP A 276 -5.97 11.88 -22.14
C ASP A 276 -6.21 10.52 -21.45
N LYS A 277 -7.32 10.38 -20.75
CA LYS A 277 -7.74 9.16 -20.06
C LYS A 277 -7.83 7.96 -21.00
N THR A 278 -8.21 8.17 -22.26
CA THR A 278 -8.32 7.10 -23.26
C THR A 278 -6.98 6.49 -23.63
N LYS A 279 -5.87 7.24 -23.45
CA LYS A 279 -4.49 6.81 -23.72
C LYS A 279 -3.71 6.47 -22.43
N ALA A 280 -4.40 6.32 -21.31
CA ALA A 280 -3.75 6.19 -20.00
C ALA A 280 -2.81 4.98 -19.90
N PHE A 281 -3.15 3.85 -20.51
CA PHE A 281 -2.28 2.66 -20.52
C PHE A 281 -1.06 2.85 -21.42
N ASP A 282 -1.18 3.57 -22.54
CA ASP A 282 -0.02 3.92 -23.38
C ASP A 282 0.94 4.82 -22.60
N LEU A 283 0.41 5.81 -21.85
CA LEU A 283 1.22 6.67 -20.98
C LEU A 283 1.96 5.87 -19.88
N VAL A 284 1.37 4.79 -19.37
CA VAL A 284 2.05 3.87 -18.44
C VAL A 284 3.22 3.17 -19.12
N GLN A 285 3.02 2.68 -20.37
CA GLN A 285 4.09 2.01 -21.13
C GLN A 285 5.22 2.98 -21.47
N GLU A 286 4.91 4.18 -21.93
CA GLU A 286 5.91 5.23 -22.17
C GLU A 286 6.70 5.57 -20.90
N LEU A 287 6.01 5.72 -19.75
CA LEU A 287 6.66 5.99 -18.48
C LEU A 287 7.58 4.84 -18.06
N LEU A 288 7.14 3.59 -18.27
CA LEU A 288 7.91 2.38 -17.99
C LEU A 288 9.18 2.32 -18.86
N GLU A 289 9.06 2.57 -20.16
CA GLU A 289 10.20 2.63 -21.09
C GLU A 289 11.23 3.67 -20.65
N GLU A 290 10.78 4.86 -20.28
CA GLU A 290 11.68 5.91 -19.78
C GLU A 290 12.39 5.53 -18.47
N PHE A 291 11.74 4.78 -17.57
CA PHE A 291 12.39 4.25 -16.37
C PHE A 291 13.45 3.20 -16.73
N LEU A 292 13.14 2.28 -17.64
CA LEU A 292 14.06 1.26 -18.11
C LEU A 292 15.29 1.86 -18.79
N GLN A 293 15.08 2.85 -19.67
CA GLN A 293 16.18 3.60 -20.32
C GLN A 293 17.04 4.40 -19.34
N SER A 294 16.47 4.77 -18.19
CA SER A 294 17.18 5.51 -17.12
C SER A 294 17.89 4.59 -16.12
N GLY A 295 17.98 3.29 -16.36
CA GLY A 295 18.71 2.34 -15.50
C GLY A 295 17.85 1.74 -14.37
N ALA A 296 16.53 1.64 -14.55
CA ALA A 296 15.66 1.10 -13.50
C ALA A 296 15.98 -0.36 -13.14
N LYS A 297 16.45 -1.20 -14.09
CA LYS A 297 16.81 -2.60 -13.84
C LYS A 297 17.99 -2.69 -12.88
N GLU A 298 19.05 -1.95 -13.14
CA GLU A 298 20.26 -1.90 -12.33
C GLU A 298 19.98 -1.41 -10.91
N ILE A 299 19.10 -0.41 -10.77
CA ILE A 299 18.68 0.08 -9.46
C ILE A 299 17.90 -0.99 -8.70
N LEU A 300 17.00 -1.72 -9.37
CA LEU A 300 16.21 -2.79 -8.75
C LEU A 300 17.09 -3.95 -8.28
N GLU A 301 18.08 -4.37 -9.09
CA GLU A 301 19.06 -5.40 -8.71
C GLU A 301 19.88 -4.97 -7.49
N LYS A 302 20.41 -3.74 -7.49
CA LYS A 302 21.14 -3.19 -6.34
C LYS A 302 20.28 -3.07 -5.09
N ALA A 303 18.99 -2.70 -5.24
CA ALA A 303 18.07 -2.52 -4.12
C ALA A 303 17.76 -3.83 -3.38
N GLN A 304 17.94 -5.00 -4.01
CA GLN A 304 17.79 -6.32 -3.36
C GLN A 304 18.89 -6.60 -2.34
N LEU A 305 20.01 -5.88 -2.41
CA LEU A 305 21.14 -6.03 -1.48
C LEU A 305 20.98 -5.27 -0.16
N PHE A 306 19.96 -4.38 -0.07
CA PHE A 306 19.61 -3.61 1.13
C PHE A 306 18.61 -4.35 2.02
#